data_fbe9f50379f03f7e1d9f26c9d44d5da6
#
_entry.id   fbe9f50379f03f7e1d9f26c9d44d5da6
#
_cell.length_a   1.000
_cell.length_b   1.000
_cell.length_c   1.000
_cell.angle_alpha   90.00
_cell.angle_beta   90.00
_cell.angle_gamma   90.00
#
_symmetry.space_group_name_H-M   'P 1'
#
loop_
_entity.id
_entity.type
_entity.pdbx_description
1 polymer ?
#
loop_
_entity_poly.entity_id
_entity_poly.type
_entity_poly.pdbx_seq_one_letter_code
_entity_poly.pdbx_strand_id
1 'polypeptide(L)'
;MTIELTPHEARVIGCLIEKEITTPEQYPLSFNALTNACNQKSNRDPVLDLDEATVQQTADQLIKKYLVSTQTGYGSRVTKYQHRFCNTEYGTLKFTPQELGIVCELLLRGPQTPGELRSRASRLCPLRDVTEVDAALHSLAEREDGPFVVQLPREPGKRESRHAHLFSGEVAGATDDEHQEEVPVSRTRASTHLEQRVANLEAEVAELKELLAAMMQAGGQRTG
;
A
#
# COMPACT_ATOMS: atom_id res chain seq x y z
N MET A 1 14.66 10.62 0.36
CA MET A 1 14.24 9.93 -0.89
C MET A 1 12.92 9.27 -0.60
N THR A 2 11.84 9.74 -1.20
CA THR A 2 10.49 9.23 -0.92
C THR A 2 10.34 7.87 -1.61
N ILE A 3 10.10 6.81 -0.84
CA ILE A 3 9.80 5.47 -1.38
C ILE A 3 8.34 5.47 -1.82
N GLU A 4 8.10 5.18 -3.10
CA GLU A 4 6.76 5.05 -3.64
C GLU A 4 6.56 3.64 -4.21
N LEU A 5 5.55 2.95 -3.65
CA LEU A 5 5.21 1.56 -3.97
C LEU A 5 3.84 1.47 -4.65
N THR A 6 3.76 0.73 -5.74
CA THR A 6 2.47 0.28 -6.26
C THR A 6 1.83 -0.73 -5.30
N PRO A 7 0.52 -1.03 -5.41
CA PRO A 7 -0.14 -2.03 -4.57
C PRO A 7 0.51 -3.42 -4.63
N HIS A 8 1.00 -3.85 -5.80
CA HIS A 8 1.70 -5.13 -5.94
C HIS A 8 3.10 -5.08 -5.32
N GLU A 9 3.81 -3.97 -5.44
CA GLU A 9 5.11 -3.77 -4.79
C GLU A 9 4.98 -3.77 -3.27
N ALA A 10 3.95 -3.09 -2.72
CA ALA A 10 3.65 -3.13 -1.29
C ALA A 10 3.37 -4.56 -0.81
N ARG A 11 2.59 -5.35 -1.59
CA ARG A 11 2.34 -6.77 -1.31
C ARG A 11 3.63 -7.58 -1.28
N VAL A 12 4.52 -7.45 -2.25
CA VAL A 12 5.79 -8.18 -2.33
C VAL A 12 6.70 -7.81 -1.15
N ILE A 13 6.86 -6.51 -0.87
CA ILE A 13 7.68 -6.04 0.27
C ILE A 13 7.11 -6.55 1.59
N GLY A 14 5.80 -6.42 1.82
CA GLY A 14 5.14 -6.93 3.02
C GLY A 14 5.32 -8.43 3.20
N CYS A 15 5.22 -9.22 2.11
CA CYS A 15 5.48 -10.66 2.14
C CYS A 15 6.92 -10.98 2.52
N LEU A 16 7.90 -10.28 1.97
CA LEU A 16 9.30 -10.51 2.28
C LEU A 16 9.62 -10.18 3.74
N ILE A 17 9.12 -9.05 4.27
CA ILE A 17 9.27 -8.68 5.69
C ILE A 17 8.60 -9.74 6.59
N GLU A 18 7.36 -10.10 6.28
CA GLU A 18 6.63 -11.11 7.05
C GLU A 18 7.41 -12.42 7.15
N LYS A 19 7.92 -12.92 6.01
CA LYS A 19 8.60 -14.22 5.96
C LYS A 19 9.99 -14.19 6.57
N GLU A 20 10.70 -13.07 6.52
CA GLU A 20 11.93 -12.89 7.27
C GLU A 20 11.72 -13.05 8.77
N ILE A 21 10.59 -12.52 9.30
CA ILE A 21 10.29 -12.57 10.72
C ILE A 21 9.71 -13.94 11.12
N THR A 22 8.73 -14.46 10.35
CA THR A 22 7.93 -15.63 10.76
C THR A 22 8.52 -16.98 10.37
N THR A 23 9.33 -17.02 9.32
CA THR A 23 9.96 -18.25 8.78
C THR A 23 11.41 -17.99 8.35
N PRO A 24 12.27 -17.52 9.27
CA PRO A 24 13.65 -17.11 8.93
C PRO A 24 14.48 -18.26 8.33
N GLU A 25 14.18 -19.50 8.68
CA GLU A 25 14.85 -20.70 8.14
C GLU A 25 14.57 -20.91 6.64
N GLN A 26 13.48 -20.32 6.11
CA GLN A 26 13.10 -20.39 4.70
C GLN A 26 13.47 -19.11 3.94
N TYR A 27 13.97 -18.11 4.65
CA TYR A 27 14.35 -16.81 4.08
C TYR A 27 15.86 -16.78 3.74
N PRO A 28 16.26 -16.17 2.62
CA PRO A 28 15.50 -15.53 1.55
C PRO A 28 14.62 -16.49 0.74
N LEU A 29 13.49 -15.98 0.18
CA LEU A 29 12.48 -16.77 -0.49
C LEU A 29 12.89 -17.17 -1.93
N SER A 30 12.61 -18.41 -2.33
CA SER A 30 12.58 -18.75 -3.75
C SER A 30 11.43 -18.02 -4.47
N PHE A 31 11.50 -17.93 -5.79
CA PHE A 31 10.43 -17.30 -6.57
C PHE A 31 9.05 -17.93 -6.31
N ASN A 32 8.98 -19.25 -6.29
CA ASN A 32 7.74 -19.99 -6.01
C ASN A 32 7.20 -19.68 -4.59
N ALA A 33 8.09 -19.62 -3.59
CA ALA A 33 7.71 -19.28 -2.23
C ALA A 33 7.20 -17.82 -2.12
N LEU A 34 7.78 -16.88 -2.89
CA LEU A 34 7.35 -15.51 -2.97
C LEU A 34 5.96 -15.39 -3.61
N THR A 35 5.72 -16.05 -4.74
CA THR A 35 4.41 -16.09 -5.40
C THR A 35 3.34 -16.66 -4.48
N ASN A 36 3.63 -17.78 -3.81
CA ASN A 36 2.72 -18.36 -2.83
C ASN A 36 2.46 -17.42 -1.64
N ALA A 37 3.47 -16.70 -1.17
CA ALA A 37 3.31 -15.72 -0.09
C ALA A 37 2.42 -14.53 -0.51
N CYS A 38 2.53 -14.05 -1.75
CA CYS A 38 1.69 -12.98 -2.29
C CYS A 38 0.21 -13.39 -2.38
N ASN A 39 -0.06 -14.64 -2.76
CA ASN A 39 -1.40 -15.21 -2.99
C ASN A 39 -1.98 -15.94 -1.77
N GLN A 40 -1.32 -15.85 -0.61
CA GLN A 40 -1.77 -16.47 0.62
C GLN A 40 -3.19 -16.00 0.96
N LYS A 41 -4.10 -16.92 1.33
CA LYS A 41 -5.50 -16.61 1.66
C LYS A 41 -5.68 -16.00 3.04
N SER A 42 -4.72 -16.22 3.96
CA SER A 42 -4.73 -15.66 5.30
C SER A 42 -3.76 -14.49 5.43
N ASN A 43 -4.04 -13.57 6.34
CA ASN A 43 -3.22 -12.39 6.62
C ASN A 43 -2.96 -11.50 5.39
N ARG A 44 -3.91 -11.44 4.48
CA ARG A 44 -3.92 -10.58 3.27
C ARG A 44 -5.28 -9.93 3.13
N ASP A 45 -5.28 -8.65 2.76
CA ASP A 45 -6.48 -7.91 2.41
C ASP A 45 -6.11 -6.84 1.36
N PRO A 46 -6.64 -6.93 0.14
CA PRO A 46 -7.45 -8.04 -0.39
C PRO A 46 -6.64 -9.33 -0.58
N VAL A 47 -7.31 -10.46 -0.62
CA VAL A 47 -6.70 -11.71 -1.13
C VAL A 47 -6.51 -11.54 -2.64
N LEU A 48 -5.29 -11.78 -3.12
CA LEU A 48 -4.94 -11.68 -4.53
C LEU A 48 -4.69 -13.09 -5.11
N ASP A 49 -4.80 -13.17 -6.43
CA ASP A 49 -4.42 -14.35 -7.24
C ASP A 49 -3.52 -13.86 -8.39
N LEU A 50 -2.29 -13.47 -8.02
CA LEU A 50 -1.31 -12.95 -8.97
C LEU A 50 -0.68 -14.09 -9.72
N ASP A 51 -0.59 -13.99 -11.04
CA ASP A 51 0.16 -14.92 -11.85
C ASP A 51 1.69 -14.74 -11.66
N GLU A 52 2.45 -15.75 -12.07
CA GLU A 52 3.91 -15.74 -11.95
C GLU A 52 4.55 -14.57 -12.73
N ALA A 53 3.99 -14.20 -13.88
CA ALA A 53 4.50 -13.13 -14.71
C ALA A 53 4.37 -11.76 -13.98
N THR A 54 3.23 -11.51 -13.36
CA THR A 54 2.97 -10.30 -12.56
C THR A 54 3.89 -10.22 -11.36
N VAL A 55 4.08 -11.33 -10.62
CA VAL A 55 4.99 -11.36 -9.47
C VAL A 55 6.44 -11.14 -9.91
N GLN A 56 6.86 -11.75 -11.02
CA GLN A 56 8.22 -11.57 -11.55
C GLN A 56 8.46 -10.13 -11.98
N GLN A 57 7.52 -9.54 -12.73
CA GLN A 57 7.62 -8.14 -13.17
C GLN A 57 7.70 -7.20 -11.97
N THR A 58 6.90 -7.43 -10.93
CA THR A 58 6.91 -6.63 -9.70
C THR A 58 8.24 -6.75 -8.97
N ALA A 59 8.77 -7.98 -8.84
CA ALA A 59 10.06 -8.22 -8.22
C ALA A 59 11.21 -7.52 -8.98
N ASP A 60 11.18 -7.57 -10.33
CA ASP A 60 12.18 -6.91 -11.19
C ASP A 60 12.12 -5.38 -11.05
N GLN A 61 10.92 -4.79 -10.89
CA GLN A 61 10.76 -3.37 -10.62
C GLN A 61 11.35 -2.99 -9.26
N LEU A 62 11.09 -3.80 -8.22
CA LEU A 62 11.65 -3.59 -6.89
C LEU A 62 13.18 -3.73 -6.86
N ILE A 63 13.74 -4.65 -7.66
CA ILE A 63 15.21 -4.76 -7.82
C ILE A 63 15.78 -3.50 -8.48
N LYS A 64 15.14 -2.95 -9.51
CA LYS A 64 15.52 -1.69 -10.14
C LYS A 64 15.45 -0.50 -9.18
N LYS A 65 14.48 -0.52 -8.25
CA LYS A 65 14.35 0.47 -7.16
C LYS A 65 15.32 0.24 -6.00
N TYR A 66 16.13 -0.82 -6.03
CA TYR A 66 17.03 -1.25 -4.94
C TYR A 66 16.29 -1.62 -3.63
N LEU A 67 15.01 -1.94 -3.69
CA LEU A 67 14.19 -2.34 -2.54
C LEU A 67 14.13 -3.86 -2.34
N VAL A 68 14.57 -4.62 -3.33
CA VAL A 68 14.75 -6.08 -3.29
C VAL A 68 16.12 -6.42 -3.86
N SER A 69 16.75 -7.44 -3.33
CA SER A 69 17.95 -8.05 -3.92
C SER A 69 17.79 -9.56 -4.09
N THR A 70 18.53 -10.10 -5.03
CA THR A 70 18.56 -11.54 -5.28
C THR A 70 19.86 -12.14 -4.80
N GLN A 71 19.81 -13.37 -4.33
CA GLN A 71 20.96 -14.20 -3.98
C GLN A 71 20.88 -15.53 -4.69
N THR A 72 22.01 -16.00 -5.20
CA THR A 72 22.14 -17.36 -5.73
C THR A 72 23.20 -18.05 -4.86
N GLY A 73 22.79 -19.09 -4.14
CA GLY A 73 23.71 -19.85 -3.27
C GLY A 73 24.78 -20.57 -4.10
N TYR A 74 25.98 -20.74 -3.49
CA TYR A 74 27.07 -21.48 -4.12
C TYR A 74 26.60 -22.92 -4.45
N GLY A 75 26.64 -23.31 -5.72
CA GLY A 75 26.15 -24.61 -6.19
C GLY A 75 24.61 -24.73 -6.36
N SER A 76 23.84 -23.68 -6.06
CA SER A 76 22.41 -23.65 -6.28
C SER A 76 22.06 -22.88 -7.55
N ARG A 77 21.12 -23.43 -8.34
CA ARG A 77 20.54 -22.70 -9.50
C ARG A 77 19.30 -21.88 -9.13
N VAL A 78 18.88 -21.93 -7.87
CA VAL A 78 17.65 -21.27 -7.41
C VAL A 78 17.98 -19.86 -6.96
N THR A 79 17.43 -18.88 -7.66
CA THR A 79 17.45 -17.48 -7.24
C THR A 79 16.52 -17.27 -6.04
N LYS A 80 17.01 -16.62 -5.02
CA LYS A 80 16.28 -16.25 -3.81
C LYS A 80 16.17 -14.75 -3.69
N TYR A 81 15.03 -14.28 -3.17
CA TYR A 81 14.65 -12.88 -3.04
C TYR A 81 14.65 -12.47 -1.57
N GLN A 82 15.23 -11.30 -1.27
CA GLN A 82 15.20 -10.67 0.04
C GLN A 82 14.90 -9.19 -0.09
N HIS A 83 14.21 -8.59 0.88
CA HIS A 83 13.98 -7.16 0.87
C HIS A 83 15.23 -6.38 1.28
N ARG A 84 15.29 -5.15 0.78
CA ARG A 84 16.23 -4.10 1.17
C ARG A 84 15.50 -2.81 1.56
N PHE A 85 14.22 -2.94 1.80
CA PHE A 85 13.31 -1.83 2.07
C PHE A 85 13.70 -1.06 3.34
N CYS A 86 14.00 -1.76 4.42
CA CYS A 86 14.38 -1.18 5.70
C CYS A 86 15.35 -2.08 6.47
N ASN A 87 15.89 -1.58 7.56
CA ASN A 87 16.74 -2.29 8.53
C ASN A 87 17.97 -2.99 7.92
N THR A 88 18.37 -2.63 6.69
CA THR A 88 19.60 -3.14 6.08
C THR A 88 20.84 -2.45 6.66
N GLU A 89 22.01 -3.10 6.62
CA GLU A 89 23.23 -2.60 7.22
C GLU A 89 23.55 -1.15 6.82
N TYR A 90 23.44 -0.84 5.53
CA TYR A 90 23.78 0.49 4.96
C TYR A 90 22.54 1.33 4.61
N GLY A 91 21.33 0.84 4.89
CA GLY A 91 20.09 1.58 4.63
C GLY A 91 19.84 2.64 5.69
N THR A 92 19.29 3.76 5.28
CA THR A 92 18.91 4.86 6.18
C THR A 92 17.59 4.61 6.91
N LEU A 93 16.66 3.89 6.25
CA LEU A 93 15.35 3.59 6.83
C LEU A 93 15.48 2.48 7.87
N LYS A 94 15.27 2.84 9.12
CA LYS A 94 15.33 1.94 10.27
C LYS A 94 14.02 1.99 11.05
N PHE A 95 13.48 0.82 11.35
CA PHE A 95 12.29 0.65 12.18
C PHE A 95 12.62 -0.18 13.41
N THR A 96 12.00 0.14 14.53
CA THR A 96 11.95 -0.75 15.69
C THR A 96 11.15 -2.01 15.34
N PRO A 97 11.25 -3.09 16.12
CA PRO A 97 10.44 -4.29 15.87
C PRO A 97 8.93 -4.02 15.82
N GLN A 98 8.44 -3.13 16.69
CA GLN A 98 7.03 -2.74 16.75
C GLN A 98 6.60 -1.94 15.51
N GLU A 99 7.38 -0.94 15.12
CA GLU A 99 7.14 -0.15 13.92
C GLU A 99 7.17 -1.04 12.67
N LEU A 100 8.14 -1.95 12.56
CA LEU A 100 8.25 -2.87 11.43
C LEU A 100 7.06 -3.82 11.33
N GLY A 101 6.61 -4.37 12.48
CA GLY A 101 5.43 -5.22 12.53
C GLY A 101 4.16 -4.50 12.08
N ILE A 102 3.96 -3.26 12.53
CA ILE A 102 2.83 -2.40 12.13
C ILE A 102 2.91 -2.05 10.63
N VAL A 103 4.05 -1.60 10.15
CA VAL A 103 4.25 -1.29 8.72
C VAL A 103 3.98 -2.52 7.86
N CYS A 104 4.48 -3.69 8.26
CA CYS A 104 4.24 -4.95 7.55
C CYS A 104 2.74 -5.29 7.44
N GLU A 105 1.98 -5.16 8.54
CA GLU A 105 0.53 -5.42 8.52
C GLU A 105 -0.22 -4.40 7.66
N LEU A 106 0.17 -3.13 7.69
CA LEU A 106 -0.43 -2.10 6.85
C LEU A 106 -0.14 -2.33 5.35
N LEU A 107 1.07 -2.78 5.00
CA LEU A 107 1.43 -3.15 3.61
C LEU A 107 0.64 -4.38 3.10
N LEU A 108 0.34 -5.34 3.98
CA LEU A 108 -0.33 -6.59 3.61
C LEU A 108 -1.86 -6.49 3.62
N ARG A 109 -2.42 -5.60 4.44
CA ARG A 109 -3.86 -5.56 4.71
C ARG A 109 -4.50 -4.17 4.57
N GLY A 110 -3.73 -3.17 4.19
CA GLY A 110 -4.24 -1.80 4.08
C GLY A 110 -4.60 -1.16 5.43
N PRO A 111 -5.48 -0.17 5.44
CA PRO A 111 -5.81 0.61 6.63
C PRO A 111 -6.45 -0.21 7.75
N GLN A 112 -5.97 -0.02 9.01
CA GLN A 112 -6.43 -0.75 10.19
C GLN A 112 -6.51 0.16 11.42
N THR A 113 -7.39 -0.23 12.37
CA THR A 113 -7.47 0.39 13.69
C THR A 113 -6.33 -0.08 14.60
N PRO A 114 -5.97 0.65 15.66
CA PRO A 114 -4.96 0.21 16.63
C PRO A 114 -5.27 -1.14 17.26
N GLY A 115 -6.55 -1.42 17.55
CA GLY A 115 -7.00 -2.70 18.08
C GLY A 115 -6.78 -3.87 17.11
N GLU A 116 -7.04 -3.66 15.81
CA GLU A 116 -6.76 -4.63 14.75
C GLU A 116 -5.26 -4.87 14.60
N LEU A 117 -4.45 -3.80 14.58
CA LEU A 117 -2.99 -3.89 14.50
C LEU A 117 -2.40 -4.65 15.67
N ARG A 118 -2.84 -4.34 16.91
CA ARG A 118 -2.39 -5.10 18.09
C ARG A 118 -2.63 -6.60 17.92
N SER A 119 -3.83 -6.99 17.47
CA SER A 119 -4.19 -8.41 17.32
C SER A 119 -3.39 -9.09 16.20
N ARG A 120 -3.18 -8.41 15.08
CA ARG A 120 -2.62 -8.99 13.86
C ARG A 120 -1.09 -8.95 13.84
N ALA A 121 -0.48 -7.84 14.29
CA ALA A 121 0.97 -7.70 14.33
C ALA A 121 1.63 -8.47 15.47
N SER A 122 0.88 -9.00 16.44
CA SER A 122 1.41 -9.79 17.56
C SER A 122 2.20 -11.05 17.15
N ARG A 123 2.00 -11.53 15.93
CA ARG A 123 2.79 -12.63 15.35
C ARG A 123 4.14 -12.15 14.76
N LEU A 124 4.30 -10.87 14.53
CA LEU A 124 5.49 -10.25 13.93
C LEU A 124 6.38 -9.59 15.00
N CYS A 125 5.78 -9.03 16.02
CA CYS A 125 6.50 -8.36 17.11
C CYS A 125 5.75 -8.49 18.44
N PRO A 126 6.44 -8.38 19.58
CA PRO A 126 5.75 -8.34 20.86
C PRO A 126 5.01 -7.01 21.03
N LEU A 127 3.69 -7.08 21.18
CA LEU A 127 2.80 -5.96 21.48
C LEU A 127 1.95 -6.33 22.70
N ARG A 128 2.19 -5.68 23.84
CA ARG A 128 1.51 -5.97 25.10
C ARG A 128 0.08 -5.48 25.09
N ASP A 129 -0.12 -4.26 24.65
CA ASP A 129 -1.41 -3.58 24.65
C ASP A 129 -1.56 -2.61 23.47
N VAL A 130 -2.71 -1.96 23.38
CA VAL A 130 -3.02 -0.99 22.32
C VAL A 130 -2.18 0.29 22.47
N THR A 131 -1.78 0.64 23.70
CA THR A 131 -0.98 1.85 23.95
C THR A 131 0.39 1.76 23.30
N GLU A 132 1.01 0.56 23.25
CA GLU A 132 2.26 0.35 22.51
C GLU A 132 2.07 0.52 20.98
N VAL A 133 0.91 0.12 20.47
CA VAL A 133 0.56 0.33 19.05
C VAL A 133 0.39 1.82 18.76
N ASP A 134 -0.35 2.55 19.62
CA ASP A 134 -0.57 3.99 19.47
C ASP A 134 0.76 4.75 19.54
N ALA A 135 1.66 4.38 20.44
CA ALA A 135 2.99 4.98 20.55
C ALA A 135 3.82 4.74 19.27
N ALA A 136 3.79 3.53 18.70
CA ALA A 136 4.51 3.21 17.48
C ALA A 136 3.90 3.93 16.25
N LEU A 137 2.57 4.03 16.17
CA LEU A 137 1.88 4.77 15.12
C LEU A 137 2.21 6.26 15.17
N HIS A 138 2.20 6.84 16.38
CA HIS A 138 2.59 8.24 16.60
C HIS A 138 4.05 8.48 16.20
N SER A 139 4.96 7.60 16.65
CA SER A 139 6.36 7.64 16.22
C SER A 139 6.50 7.63 14.69
N LEU A 140 5.81 6.71 13.99
CA LEU A 140 5.85 6.60 12.53
C LEU A 140 5.24 7.80 11.80
N ALA A 141 4.28 8.51 12.42
CA ALA A 141 3.64 9.70 11.87
C ALA A 141 4.51 10.97 12.03
N GLU A 142 5.31 11.05 13.11
CA GLU A 142 6.09 12.25 13.47
C GLU A 142 7.58 12.16 13.09
N ARG A 143 8.01 11.10 12.42
CA ARG A 143 9.43 10.94 12.04
C ARG A 143 9.89 12.02 11.08
N GLU A 144 11.09 12.54 11.31
CA GLU A 144 11.75 13.55 10.44
C GLU A 144 12.01 13.04 9.02
N ASP A 145 12.25 11.72 8.86
CA ASP A 145 12.47 11.05 7.58
C ASP A 145 11.16 10.54 6.93
N GLY A 146 9.99 10.79 7.60
CA GLY A 146 8.64 10.42 7.19
C GLY A 146 7.79 11.61 6.76
N PRO A 147 6.49 11.63 7.05
CA PRO A 147 5.73 10.60 7.78
C PRO A 147 5.58 9.29 7.01
N PHE A 148 5.44 8.16 7.73
CA PHE A 148 5.27 6.81 7.13
C PHE A 148 3.87 6.26 7.30
N VAL A 149 3.11 6.79 8.24
CA VAL A 149 1.70 6.46 8.46
C VAL A 149 0.89 7.73 8.67
N VAL A 150 -0.39 7.62 8.38
CA VAL A 150 -1.37 8.68 8.61
C VAL A 150 -2.62 8.11 9.26
N GLN A 151 -3.22 8.86 10.17
CA GLN A 151 -4.53 8.56 10.70
C GLN A 151 -5.59 9.03 9.71
N LEU A 152 -6.52 8.15 9.38
CA LEU A 152 -7.64 8.48 8.51
C LEU A 152 -8.80 9.07 9.31
N PRO A 153 -9.64 9.92 8.70
CA PRO A 153 -10.87 10.39 9.32
C PRO A 153 -11.72 9.22 9.80
N ARG A 154 -12.34 9.40 10.96
CA ARG A 154 -13.19 8.36 11.53
C ARG A 154 -14.43 8.13 10.67
N GLU A 155 -14.64 6.89 10.25
CA GLU A 155 -15.84 6.52 9.50
C GLU A 155 -17.10 6.71 10.35
N PRO A 156 -18.22 7.18 9.77
CA PRO A 156 -19.50 7.30 10.49
C PRO A 156 -19.91 5.98 11.14
N GLY A 157 -20.22 6.03 12.44
CA GLY A 157 -20.63 4.86 13.22
C GLY A 157 -19.49 3.96 13.74
N LYS A 158 -18.24 4.25 13.42
CA LYS A 158 -17.07 3.57 13.99
C LYS A 158 -16.56 4.27 15.24
N ARG A 159 -15.98 3.53 16.18
CA ARG A 159 -15.43 4.07 17.43
C ARG A 159 -13.99 4.57 17.25
N GLU A 160 -13.22 3.95 16.39
CA GLU A 160 -11.79 4.20 16.20
C GLU A 160 -11.50 4.62 14.77
N SER A 161 -10.52 5.49 14.61
CA SER A 161 -9.93 5.84 13.30
C SER A 161 -9.00 4.72 12.84
N ARG A 162 -8.87 4.56 11.53
CA ARG A 162 -7.90 3.67 10.92
C ARG A 162 -6.61 4.41 10.61
N HIS A 163 -5.52 3.69 10.56
CA HIS A 163 -4.22 4.19 10.12
C HIS A 163 -3.82 3.51 8.82
N ALA A 164 -3.24 4.27 7.90
CA ALA A 164 -2.73 3.80 6.62
C ALA A 164 -1.24 4.11 6.47
N HIS A 165 -0.51 3.29 5.71
CA HIS A 165 0.87 3.62 5.34
C HIS A 165 0.90 4.63 4.19
N LEU A 166 1.97 5.44 4.12
CA LEU A 166 2.17 6.46 3.08
C LEU A 166 3.16 6.05 1.99
N PHE A 167 3.61 4.80 1.97
CA PHE A 167 4.53 4.30 0.95
C PHE A 167 3.90 4.13 -0.45
N SER A 168 2.60 4.29 -0.60
CA SER A 168 1.91 4.27 -1.90
C SER A 168 1.34 5.63 -2.29
N GLY A 169 1.94 6.72 -1.77
CA GLY A 169 1.46 8.08 -1.97
C GLY A 169 0.38 8.49 -0.96
N GLU A 170 -0.20 9.65 -1.17
CA GLU A 170 -1.26 10.18 -0.32
C GLU A 170 -2.50 9.28 -0.37
N VAL A 171 -3.05 9.00 0.81
CA VAL A 171 -4.29 8.22 0.91
C VAL A 171 -5.47 9.18 0.75
N ALA A 172 -6.35 8.90 -0.23
CA ALA A 172 -7.56 9.69 -0.45
C ALA A 172 -8.39 9.74 0.84
N GLY A 173 -8.56 10.93 1.40
CA GLY A 173 -9.26 11.16 2.67
C GLY A 173 -8.35 11.49 3.87
N ALA A 174 -7.03 11.46 3.71
CA ALA A 174 -6.07 11.92 4.72
C ALA A 174 -5.77 13.41 4.52
N THR A 175 -6.78 14.28 4.63
CA THR A 175 -6.57 15.74 4.62
C THR A 175 -6.94 16.30 5.98
N ASP A 176 -5.92 16.88 6.62
CA ASP A 176 -5.95 17.94 7.60
C ASP A 176 -7.09 17.94 8.63
N ASP A 177 -6.83 17.28 9.75
CA ASP A 177 -7.49 17.59 11.01
C ASP A 177 -6.48 18.26 11.98
N GLU A 178 -5.83 19.33 11.50
CA GLU A 178 -5.26 20.36 12.38
C GLU A 178 -6.30 21.46 12.55
N HIS A 179 -6.88 21.53 13.74
CA HIS A 179 -7.73 22.59 14.26
C HIS A 179 -9.05 22.85 13.50
N GLN A 180 -10.10 22.17 13.92
CA GLN A 180 -11.43 22.76 13.84
C GLN A 180 -12.12 22.70 15.20
N GLU A 181 -12.08 23.86 15.89
CA GLU A 181 -13.13 24.28 16.79
C GLU A 181 -14.49 24.07 16.10
N GLU A 182 -15.44 23.55 16.86
CA GLU A 182 -16.80 23.31 16.40
C GLU A 182 -17.43 24.56 15.78
N VAL A 183 -17.62 24.53 14.46
CA VAL A 183 -18.60 25.39 13.79
C VAL A 183 -19.41 24.51 12.83
N PRO A 184 -20.74 24.41 13.01
CA PRO A 184 -21.56 23.56 12.16
C PRO A 184 -21.96 24.31 10.89
N VAL A 185 -21.21 24.18 9.80
CA VAL A 185 -21.71 24.46 8.43
C VAL A 185 -20.68 23.93 7.41
N SER A 186 -20.98 22.91 6.65
CA SER A 186 -20.78 22.81 5.20
C SER A 186 -20.67 21.37 4.69
N ARG A 187 -21.76 20.63 4.73
CA ARG A 187 -21.93 19.42 3.91
C ARG A 187 -22.11 19.74 2.42
N THR A 188 -22.13 21.02 2.05
CA THR A 188 -22.51 21.48 0.70
C THR A 188 -21.31 21.62 -0.27
N ARG A 189 -20.07 21.79 0.20
CA ARG A 189 -18.92 22.05 -0.71
C ARG A 189 -18.28 20.81 -1.32
N ALA A 190 -18.25 19.69 -0.62
CA ALA A 190 -17.68 18.46 -1.17
C ALA A 190 -18.61 17.81 -2.20
N SER A 191 -19.96 17.91 -2.01
CA SER A 191 -20.95 17.44 -2.96
C SER A 191 -20.89 18.26 -4.25
N THR A 192 -20.80 19.58 -4.18
CA THR A 192 -20.72 20.45 -5.36
C THR A 192 -19.48 20.24 -6.21
N HIS A 193 -18.33 19.93 -5.63
CA HIS A 193 -17.10 19.65 -6.38
C HIS A 193 -17.16 18.29 -7.10
N LEU A 194 -17.74 17.27 -6.47
CA LEU A 194 -17.98 15.95 -7.08
C LEU A 194 -19.02 16.04 -8.21
N GLU A 195 -20.12 16.75 -7.97
CA GLU A 195 -21.14 17.01 -8.99
C GLU A 195 -20.57 17.78 -10.18
N GLN A 196 -19.69 18.74 -9.96
CA GLN A 196 -19.03 19.51 -11.01
C GLN A 196 -18.05 18.65 -11.83
N ARG A 197 -17.30 17.74 -11.18
CA ARG A 197 -16.43 16.79 -11.88
C ARG A 197 -17.23 15.77 -12.70
N VAL A 198 -18.33 15.28 -12.18
CA VAL A 198 -19.22 14.38 -12.92
C VAL A 198 -19.82 15.09 -14.13
N ALA A 199 -20.31 16.31 -13.99
CA ALA A 199 -20.83 17.10 -15.11
C ALA A 199 -19.78 17.37 -16.20
N ASN A 200 -18.52 17.65 -15.82
CA ASN A 200 -17.44 17.85 -16.78
C ASN A 200 -17.10 16.54 -17.52
N LEU A 201 -17.03 15.41 -16.83
CA LEU A 201 -16.78 14.11 -17.47
C LEU A 201 -17.94 13.69 -18.39
N GLU A 202 -19.16 13.97 -18.03
CA GLU A 202 -20.34 13.71 -18.88
C GLU A 202 -20.31 14.56 -20.16
N ALA A 203 -19.86 15.83 -20.07
CA ALA A 203 -19.68 16.71 -21.22
C ALA A 203 -18.56 16.20 -22.15
N GLU A 204 -17.40 15.80 -21.60
CA GLU A 204 -16.31 15.23 -22.39
C GLU A 204 -16.72 13.93 -23.10
N VAL A 205 -17.47 13.06 -22.42
CA VAL A 205 -18.00 11.83 -23.01
C VAL A 205 -19.02 12.12 -24.11
N ALA A 206 -19.84 13.15 -23.95
CA ALA A 206 -20.78 13.58 -25.01
C ALA A 206 -20.03 14.10 -26.25
N GLU A 207 -19.04 14.94 -26.07
CA GLU A 207 -18.19 15.47 -27.15
C GLU A 207 -17.45 14.36 -27.90
N LEU A 208 -16.86 13.40 -27.18
CA LEU A 208 -16.19 12.23 -27.77
C LEU A 208 -17.17 11.37 -28.57
N LYS A 209 -18.40 11.19 -28.12
CA LYS A 209 -19.43 10.45 -28.86
C LYS A 209 -19.84 11.17 -30.13
N GLU A 210 -19.96 12.49 -30.13
CA GLU A 210 -20.27 13.29 -31.33
C GLU A 210 -19.14 13.23 -32.37
N LEU A 211 -17.89 13.35 -31.91
CA LEU A 211 -16.71 13.20 -32.76
C LEU A 211 -16.64 11.81 -33.40
N LEU A 212 -16.94 10.78 -32.64
CA LEU A 212 -16.93 9.40 -33.12
C LEU A 212 -18.05 9.16 -34.14
N ALA A 213 -19.24 9.71 -33.90
CA ALA A 213 -20.36 9.67 -34.86
C ALA A 213 -20.04 10.42 -36.15
N ALA A 214 -19.41 11.60 -36.05
CA ALA A 214 -18.96 12.37 -37.23
C ALA A 214 -17.90 11.62 -38.04
N MET A 215 -16.93 10.97 -37.37
CA MET A 215 -15.91 10.16 -38.06
C MET A 215 -16.52 8.94 -38.77
N MET A 216 -17.50 8.27 -38.13
CA MET A 216 -18.18 7.14 -38.76
C MET A 216 -19.00 7.55 -40.00
N GLN A 217 -19.65 8.73 -39.96
CA GLN A 217 -20.38 9.27 -41.12
C GLN A 217 -19.44 9.70 -42.24
N ALA A 218 -18.28 10.29 -41.91
CA ALA A 218 -17.26 10.68 -42.92
C ALA A 218 -16.57 9.45 -43.54
N GLY A 219 -16.43 8.34 -42.78
CA GLY A 219 -15.86 7.09 -43.30
C GLY A 219 -16.80 6.31 -44.22
N GLY A 220 -18.12 6.47 -44.06
CA GLY A 220 -19.13 5.79 -44.89
C GLY A 220 -19.32 6.39 -46.30
N GLN A 221 -18.78 7.60 -46.59
CA GLN A 221 -18.90 8.25 -47.90
C GLN A 221 -17.74 7.99 -48.85
N ARG A 222 -16.76 7.16 -48.48
CA ARG A 222 -15.57 6.85 -49.35
C ARG A 222 -15.60 5.47 -50.00
N THR A 223 -16.71 4.72 -49.90
CA THR A 223 -16.91 3.44 -50.59
C THR A 223 -18.25 3.46 -51.32
N GLY A 224 -18.34 4.26 -52.37
CA GLY A 224 -19.38 4.26 -53.36
C GLY A 224 -18.81 4.59 -54.72
#